data_3570e1aaa6681469b8b24df8ff0256c3
#
_entry.id   3570e1aaa6681469b8b24df8ff0256c3
#
_cell.length_a   1.000
_cell.length_b   1.000
_cell.length_c   1.000
_cell.angle_alpha   90.00
_cell.angle_beta   90.00
_cell.angle_gamma   90.00
#
_symmetry.space_group_name_H-M   'P 1'
#
loop_
_entity.id
_entity.type
_entity.pdbx_description
1 polymer ?
#
loop_
_entity_poly.entity_id
_entity_poly.type
_entity_poly.pdbx_seq_one_letter_code
_entity_poly.pdbx_strand_id
1 'polypeptide(L)'
;MRPAATADFCQKLIQATPAKADQDHFKVLIFSNPHVPDRTAAIRGEGPSPLPALIAGAELLAKAGADFLTIPCVTAHTFFDDLQQTVRVPILHLIGETAAWLLRERPALRRFGLLATTGTVQCHLFETQFEPHGLTIATPESAVQTSQVMEAIYAVKHGEALERPRRLIREAAAHLRQLGAEAVVAGCTEVPLILQDGDLPIPVIDPTTILAQAAVRRAMGQDSRLASSQRCYKDRG
;
A
#
# COMPACT_ATOMS: atom_id res chain seq x y z
N MET A 1 -9.42 -0.81 -9.64
CA MET A 1 -9.04 -0.20 -8.34
C MET A 1 -10.04 0.90 -8.02
N ARG A 2 -10.28 1.19 -6.75
CA ARG A 2 -11.35 2.14 -6.39
C ARG A 2 -10.94 3.58 -6.69
N PRO A 3 -11.79 4.41 -7.35
CA PRO A 3 -11.49 5.82 -7.62
C PRO A 3 -11.25 6.64 -6.35
N ALA A 4 -11.99 6.36 -5.26
CA ALA A 4 -11.80 7.04 -3.97
C ALA A 4 -10.37 6.86 -3.39
N ALA A 5 -9.77 5.67 -3.53
CA ALA A 5 -8.39 5.44 -3.11
C ALA A 5 -7.38 6.22 -3.97
N THR A 6 -7.68 6.41 -5.26
CA THR A 6 -6.86 7.27 -6.15
C THR A 6 -6.93 8.72 -5.72
N ALA A 7 -8.13 9.22 -5.39
CA ALA A 7 -8.33 10.60 -4.92
C ALA A 7 -7.65 10.83 -3.56
N ASP A 8 -7.79 9.89 -2.62
CA ASP A 8 -7.12 9.94 -1.32
C ASP A 8 -5.59 9.99 -1.48
N PHE A 9 -5.03 9.17 -2.36
CA PHE A 9 -3.59 9.16 -2.62
C PHE A 9 -3.11 10.47 -3.26
N CYS A 10 -3.88 11.04 -4.19
CA CYS A 10 -3.60 12.36 -4.76
C CYS A 10 -3.58 13.45 -3.68
N GLN A 11 -4.53 13.44 -2.76
CA GLN A 11 -4.56 14.36 -1.63
C GLN A 11 -3.33 14.21 -0.73
N LYS A 12 -2.90 12.96 -0.46
CA LYS A 12 -1.69 12.67 0.32
C LYS A 12 -0.42 13.16 -0.36
N LEU A 13 -0.32 13.07 -1.70
CA LEU A 13 0.79 13.64 -2.46
C LEU A 13 0.85 15.16 -2.31
N ILE A 14 -0.29 15.84 -2.42
CA ILE A 14 -0.38 17.30 -2.21
C ILE A 14 0.10 17.65 -0.81
N GLN A 15 -0.40 16.96 0.22
CA GLN A 15 -0.04 17.22 1.63
C GLN A 15 1.44 16.92 1.94
N ALA A 16 2.03 15.92 1.29
CA ALA A 16 3.43 15.56 1.48
C ALA A 16 4.40 16.51 0.76
N THR A 17 3.93 17.28 -0.23
CA THR A 17 4.77 18.20 -0.99
C THR A 17 5.04 19.48 -0.21
N PRO A 18 6.31 19.87 0.05
CA PRO A 18 6.65 21.10 0.78
C PRO A 18 6.51 22.32 -0.12
N ALA A 19 5.32 22.55 -0.66
CA ALA A 19 5.00 23.65 -1.56
C ALA A 19 4.60 24.93 -0.80
N LYS A 20 5.03 26.10 -1.28
CA LYS A 20 4.61 27.42 -0.83
C LYS A 20 3.72 28.13 -1.84
N ALA A 21 3.75 27.68 -3.09
CA ALA A 21 2.94 28.16 -4.21
C ALA A 21 2.54 26.97 -5.09
N ASP A 22 1.53 27.16 -5.94
CA ASP A 22 1.04 26.12 -6.85
C ASP A 22 2.16 25.55 -7.74
N GLN A 23 3.10 26.41 -8.16
CA GLN A 23 4.21 26.06 -9.03
C GLN A 23 5.28 25.17 -8.36
N ASP A 24 5.26 25.07 -7.03
CA ASP A 24 6.16 24.21 -6.26
C ASP A 24 5.70 22.74 -6.26
N HIS A 25 4.45 22.47 -6.67
CA HIS A 25 3.93 21.12 -6.78
C HIS A 25 4.47 20.37 -7.99
N PHE A 26 4.62 19.04 -7.86
CA PHE A 26 5.05 18.18 -8.96
C PHE A 26 3.93 17.97 -9.98
N LYS A 27 4.31 17.75 -11.24
CA LYS A 27 3.39 17.26 -12.25
C LYS A 27 3.03 15.81 -11.95
N VAL A 28 1.75 15.50 -11.86
CA VAL A 28 1.25 14.15 -11.54
C VAL A 28 0.34 13.69 -12.67
N LEU A 29 0.65 12.50 -13.21
CA LEU A 29 -0.20 11.80 -14.15
C LEU A 29 -0.99 10.72 -13.40
N ILE A 30 -2.31 10.74 -13.50
CA ILE A 30 -3.18 9.80 -12.81
C ILE A 30 -3.98 8.99 -13.81
N PHE A 31 -3.80 7.66 -13.79
CA PHE A 31 -4.63 6.72 -14.53
C PHE A 31 -5.53 5.97 -13.54
N SER A 32 -6.74 6.48 -13.34
CA SER A 32 -7.75 5.86 -12.49
C SER A 32 -8.59 4.87 -13.30
N ASN A 33 -8.30 3.57 -13.17
CA ASN A 33 -9.01 2.51 -13.88
C ASN A 33 -9.82 1.63 -12.88
N PRO A 34 -11.15 1.83 -12.77
CA PRO A 34 -12.00 1.00 -11.92
C PRO A 34 -12.23 -0.41 -12.48
N HIS A 35 -11.95 -0.64 -13.77
CA HIS A 35 -12.17 -1.92 -14.45
C HIS A 35 -11.01 -2.94 -14.28
N VAL A 36 -9.96 -2.59 -13.52
CA VAL A 36 -8.93 -3.57 -13.17
C VAL A 36 -9.58 -4.72 -12.38
N PRO A 37 -9.48 -5.99 -12.84
CA PRO A 37 -10.09 -7.13 -12.17
C PRO A 37 -9.77 -7.20 -10.66
N ASP A 38 -10.66 -7.83 -9.89
CA ASP A 38 -10.45 -7.96 -8.45
C ASP A 38 -9.21 -8.81 -8.16
N ARG A 39 -8.27 -8.24 -7.40
CA ARG A 39 -6.96 -8.83 -7.10
C ARG A 39 -7.08 -10.03 -6.19
N THR A 40 -8.00 -9.98 -5.20
CA THR A 40 -8.23 -11.09 -4.28
C THR A 40 -8.88 -12.27 -4.99
N ALA A 41 -9.87 -12.02 -5.84
CA ALA A 41 -10.49 -13.08 -6.65
C ALA A 41 -9.48 -13.72 -7.61
N ALA A 42 -8.60 -12.92 -8.25
CA ALA A 42 -7.56 -13.45 -9.12
C ALA A 42 -6.55 -14.31 -8.36
N ILE A 43 -6.12 -13.89 -7.16
CA ILE A 43 -5.20 -14.66 -6.31
C ILE A 43 -5.80 -16.03 -5.92
N ARG A 44 -7.11 -16.06 -5.69
CA ARG A 44 -7.84 -17.29 -5.34
C ARG A 44 -8.20 -18.17 -6.54
N GLY A 45 -7.87 -17.72 -7.77
CA GLY A 45 -8.27 -18.42 -9.00
C GLY A 45 -9.78 -18.33 -9.32
N GLU A 46 -10.47 -17.39 -8.71
CA GLU A 46 -11.93 -17.17 -8.84
C GLU A 46 -12.27 -16.07 -9.86
N GLY A 47 -11.26 -15.43 -10.45
CA GLY A 47 -11.44 -14.34 -11.39
C GLY A 47 -10.27 -14.13 -12.34
N PRO A 48 -10.43 -13.27 -13.36
CA PRO A 48 -9.37 -13.01 -14.33
C PRO A 48 -8.17 -12.28 -13.70
N SER A 49 -6.98 -12.49 -14.26
CA SER A 49 -5.77 -11.81 -13.83
C SER A 49 -5.88 -10.29 -14.02
N PRO A 50 -5.50 -9.46 -13.02
CA PRO A 50 -5.43 -8.01 -13.17
C PRO A 50 -4.16 -7.56 -13.91
N LEU A 51 -3.17 -8.42 -14.10
CA LEU A 51 -1.85 -8.08 -14.63
C LEU A 51 -1.91 -7.41 -16.00
N PRO A 52 -2.69 -7.87 -17.01
CA PRO A 52 -2.77 -7.19 -18.30
C PRO A 52 -3.27 -5.74 -18.18
N ALA A 53 -4.25 -5.49 -17.32
CA ALA A 53 -4.77 -4.15 -17.11
C ALA A 53 -3.80 -3.24 -16.33
N LEU A 54 -3.01 -3.81 -15.42
CA LEU A 54 -1.95 -3.10 -14.71
C LEU A 54 -0.81 -2.74 -15.65
N ILE A 55 -0.36 -3.65 -16.52
CA ILE A 55 0.65 -3.42 -17.54
C ILE A 55 0.21 -2.30 -18.48
N ALA A 56 -1.00 -2.39 -19.05
CA ALA A 56 -1.51 -1.37 -19.97
C ALA A 56 -1.55 0.02 -19.33
N GLY A 57 -1.93 0.11 -18.04
CA GLY A 57 -1.91 1.38 -17.31
C GLY A 57 -0.49 1.91 -17.06
N ALA A 58 0.44 1.05 -16.70
CA ALA A 58 1.83 1.42 -16.46
C ALA A 58 2.53 1.88 -17.76
N GLU A 59 2.32 1.18 -18.86
CA GLU A 59 2.83 1.57 -20.18
C GLU A 59 2.25 2.90 -20.65
N LEU A 60 0.96 3.14 -20.43
CA LEU A 60 0.31 4.41 -20.76
C LEU A 60 1.00 5.57 -20.04
N LEU A 61 1.20 5.44 -18.72
CA LEU A 61 1.87 6.47 -17.93
C LEU A 61 3.33 6.66 -18.32
N ALA A 62 4.05 5.56 -18.59
CA ALA A 62 5.44 5.62 -19.06
C ALA A 62 5.54 6.34 -20.44
N LYS A 63 4.64 6.02 -21.38
CA LYS A 63 4.55 6.71 -22.69
C LYS A 63 4.18 8.18 -22.55
N ALA A 64 3.41 8.54 -21.54
CA ALA A 64 3.07 9.93 -21.22
C ALA A 64 4.21 10.70 -20.53
N GLY A 65 5.37 10.07 -20.31
CA GLY A 65 6.58 10.71 -19.78
C GLY A 65 6.69 10.67 -18.23
N ALA A 66 6.08 9.70 -17.57
CA ALA A 66 6.30 9.53 -16.15
C ALA A 66 7.74 9.02 -15.88
N ASP A 67 8.45 9.64 -14.92
CA ASP A 67 9.81 9.27 -14.52
C ASP A 67 9.83 8.04 -13.61
N PHE A 68 8.77 7.83 -12.83
CA PHE A 68 8.52 6.66 -12.00
C PHE A 68 7.02 6.48 -11.75
N LEU A 69 6.63 5.32 -11.26
CA LEU A 69 5.24 4.97 -11.00
C LEU A 69 5.02 4.64 -9.52
N THR A 70 3.78 4.83 -9.07
CA THR A 70 3.28 4.35 -7.79
C THR A 70 1.97 3.59 -7.98
N ILE A 71 1.75 2.57 -7.17
CA ILE A 71 0.51 1.79 -7.17
C ILE A 71 -0.11 1.85 -5.76
N PRO A 72 -1.03 2.79 -5.50
CA PRO A 72 -1.69 2.88 -4.20
C PRO A 72 -2.75 1.78 -4.05
N CYS A 73 -2.32 0.54 -4.11
CA CYS A 73 -3.13 -0.66 -3.93
C CYS A 73 -2.25 -1.80 -3.44
N VAL A 74 -2.35 -2.16 -2.17
CA VAL A 74 -1.47 -3.16 -1.54
C VAL A 74 -1.56 -4.51 -2.26
N THR A 75 -2.77 -5.06 -2.42
CA THR A 75 -2.97 -6.39 -3.04
C THR A 75 -2.44 -6.45 -4.49
N ALA A 76 -2.32 -5.31 -5.20
CA ALA A 76 -1.75 -5.31 -6.55
C ALA A 76 -0.24 -5.61 -6.55
N HIS A 77 0.43 -5.48 -5.40
CA HIS A 77 1.85 -5.80 -5.25
C HIS A 77 2.15 -7.32 -5.31
N THR A 78 1.13 -8.17 -5.29
CA THR A 78 1.28 -9.59 -5.67
C THR A 78 1.82 -9.76 -7.10
N PHE A 79 1.56 -8.79 -7.96
CA PHE A 79 1.96 -8.78 -9.38
C PHE A 79 3.11 -7.80 -9.64
N PHE A 80 3.82 -7.38 -8.58
CA PHE A 80 4.82 -6.32 -8.68
C PHE A 80 6.00 -6.70 -9.58
N ASP A 81 6.58 -7.88 -9.38
CA ASP A 81 7.76 -8.32 -10.11
C ASP A 81 7.46 -8.48 -11.61
N ASP A 82 6.35 -9.13 -11.95
CA ASP A 82 5.89 -9.29 -13.33
C ASP A 82 5.66 -7.92 -14.01
N LEU A 83 5.04 -6.99 -13.26
CA LEU A 83 4.79 -5.66 -13.77
C LEU A 83 6.09 -4.86 -13.95
N GLN A 84 7.00 -4.89 -12.97
CA GLN A 84 8.28 -4.17 -13.05
C GLN A 84 9.18 -4.72 -14.16
N GLN A 85 9.14 -6.02 -14.46
CA GLN A 85 9.87 -6.60 -15.59
C GLN A 85 9.35 -6.13 -16.96
N THR A 86 8.07 -5.75 -17.03
CA THR A 86 7.43 -5.33 -18.28
C THR A 86 7.67 -3.85 -18.60
N VAL A 87 7.75 -2.99 -17.58
CA VAL A 87 7.90 -1.54 -17.77
C VAL A 87 9.30 -1.07 -17.41
N ARG A 88 9.84 -0.12 -18.21
CA ARG A 88 11.21 0.41 -18.03
C ARG A 88 11.32 1.44 -16.92
N VAL A 89 10.23 2.14 -16.61
CA VAL A 89 10.21 3.13 -15.53
C VAL A 89 10.13 2.43 -14.17
N PRO A 90 10.86 2.90 -13.15
CA PRO A 90 10.82 2.27 -11.83
C PRO A 90 9.45 2.45 -11.18
N ILE A 91 9.00 1.43 -10.46
CA ILE A 91 7.80 1.47 -9.66
C ILE A 91 8.21 1.50 -8.19
N LEU A 92 7.72 2.45 -7.40
CA LEU A 92 7.96 2.46 -5.95
C LEU A 92 7.16 1.34 -5.29
N HIS A 93 7.86 0.47 -4.56
CA HIS A 93 7.24 -0.67 -3.88
C HIS A 93 6.61 -0.23 -2.55
N LEU A 94 5.29 -0.09 -2.50
CA LEU A 94 4.56 0.45 -1.35
C LEU A 94 4.94 -0.21 -0.01
N ILE A 95 5.04 -1.53 0.03
CA ILE A 95 5.33 -2.26 1.28
C ILE A 95 6.82 -2.10 1.64
N GLY A 96 7.72 -2.14 0.66
CA GLY A 96 9.14 -1.89 0.87
C GLY A 96 9.42 -0.47 1.40
N GLU A 97 8.74 0.55 0.85
CA GLU A 97 8.83 1.92 1.35
C GLU A 97 8.29 2.02 2.80
N THR A 98 7.25 1.23 3.11
CA THR A 98 6.71 1.17 4.48
C THR A 98 7.72 0.57 5.46
N ALA A 99 8.38 -0.54 5.10
CA ALA A 99 9.42 -1.16 5.92
C ALA A 99 10.60 -0.19 6.13
N ALA A 100 11.08 0.44 5.06
CA ALA A 100 12.16 1.42 5.13
C ALA A 100 11.82 2.64 6.01
N TRP A 101 10.57 3.11 5.93
CA TRP A 101 10.08 4.19 6.78
C TRP A 101 10.04 3.78 8.25
N LEU A 102 9.52 2.60 8.57
CA LEU A 102 9.45 2.08 9.94
C LEU A 102 10.82 1.97 10.58
N LEU A 103 11.81 1.47 9.87
CA LEU A 103 13.19 1.36 10.35
C LEU A 103 13.81 2.72 10.68
N ARG A 104 13.43 3.76 9.95
CA ARG A 104 13.95 5.11 10.13
C ARG A 104 13.18 5.89 11.19
N GLU A 105 11.85 5.88 11.13
CA GLU A 105 10.99 6.77 11.93
C GLU A 105 10.47 6.10 13.22
N ARG A 106 10.43 4.77 13.26
CA ARG A 106 9.91 3.99 14.39
C ARG A 106 10.84 2.81 14.76
N PRO A 107 12.15 3.08 14.95
CA PRO A 107 13.16 2.01 15.11
C PRO A 107 12.97 1.14 16.35
N ALA A 108 12.11 1.52 17.28
CA ALA A 108 11.80 0.73 18.46
C ALA A 108 10.72 -0.34 18.22
N LEU A 109 9.83 -0.14 17.23
CA LEU A 109 8.73 -1.06 16.95
C LEU A 109 9.23 -2.28 16.16
N ARG A 110 8.74 -3.47 16.51
CA ARG A 110 9.11 -4.73 15.85
C ARG A 110 7.92 -5.57 15.43
N ARG A 111 6.82 -5.50 16.15
CA ARG A 111 5.65 -6.36 15.90
C ARG A 111 4.44 -5.55 15.46
N PHE A 112 3.96 -5.83 14.25
CA PHE A 112 2.89 -5.07 13.62
C PHE A 112 1.67 -5.95 13.38
N GLY A 113 0.50 -5.47 13.76
CA GLY A 113 -0.77 -6.08 13.39
C GLY A 113 -1.18 -5.65 11.98
N LEU A 114 -1.63 -6.56 11.14
CA LEU A 114 -1.99 -6.27 9.75
C LEU A 114 -3.51 -6.29 9.56
N LEU A 115 -4.07 -5.18 9.12
CA LEU A 115 -5.46 -5.04 8.68
C LEU A 115 -5.49 -4.91 7.15
N ALA A 116 -5.66 -6.03 6.45
CA ALA A 116 -5.56 -6.11 5.00
C ALA A 116 -6.60 -7.07 4.41
N THR A 117 -6.71 -7.08 3.08
CA THR A 117 -7.54 -8.09 2.40
C THR A 117 -6.97 -9.50 2.60
N THR A 118 -7.85 -10.50 2.57
CA THR A 118 -7.43 -11.91 2.63
C THR A 118 -6.39 -12.26 1.57
N GLY A 119 -6.50 -11.71 0.34
CA GLY A 119 -5.48 -11.91 -0.70
C GLY A 119 -4.10 -11.37 -0.30
N THR A 120 -4.03 -10.21 0.36
CA THR A 120 -2.77 -9.66 0.88
C THR A 120 -2.15 -10.55 1.95
N VAL A 121 -2.98 -11.05 2.88
CA VAL A 121 -2.54 -11.96 3.95
C VAL A 121 -2.06 -13.29 3.38
N GLN A 122 -2.83 -13.92 2.49
CA GLN A 122 -2.49 -15.21 1.87
C GLN A 122 -1.21 -15.19 1.05
N CYS A 123 -0.89 -14.05 0.43
CA CYS A 123 0.35 -13.89 -0.35
C CYS A 123 1.55 -13.43 0.51
N HIS A 124 1.40 -13.32 1.83
CA HIS A 124 2.47 -12.91 2.75
C HIS A 124 3.22 -11.64 2.30
N LEU A 125 2.49 -10.67 1.71
CA LEU A 125 3.10 -9.52 1.06
C LEU A 125 3.90 -8.64 2.05
N PHE A 126 3.40 -8.47 3.27
CA PHE A 126 4.10 -7.69 4.29
C PHE A 126 5.22 -8.49 4.93
N GLU A 127 5.02 -9.76 5.22
CA GLU A 127 6.02 -10.65 5.80
C GLU A 127 7.27 -10.68 4.93
N THR A 128 7.11 -10.89 3.61
CA THR A 128 8.21 -10.92 2.63
C THR A 128 9.07 -9.67 2.67
N GLN A 129 8.48 -8.49 2.90
CA GLN A 129 9.20 -7.21 2.93
C GLN A 129 9.69 -6.82 4.34
N PHE A 130 9.07 -7.34 5.39
CA PHE A 130 9.35 -6.94 6.77
C PHE A 130 10.34 -7.87 7.48
N GLU A 131 10.21 -9.19 7.31
CA GLU A 131 11.04 -10.19 8.00
C GLU A 131 12.55 -10.04 7.74
N PRO A 132 13.03 -9.69 6.51
CA PRO A 132 14.45 -9.46 6.27
C PRO A 132 15.04 -8.33 7.13
N HIS A 133 14.19 -7.50 7.70
CA HIS A 133 14.56 -6.36 8.55
C HIS A 133 14.29 -6.59 10.04
N GLY A 134 13.92 -7.81 10.44
CA GLY A 134 13.56 -8.14 11.82
C GLY A 134 12.24 -7.53 12.29
N LEU A 135 11.36 -7.14 11.35
CA LEU A 135 10.00 -6.71 11.60
C LEU A 135 9.05 -7.90 11.44
N THR A 136 8.10 -8.09 12.35
CA THR A 136 7.17 -9.23 12.32
C THR A 136 5.74 -8.77 12.12
N ILE A 137 4.96 -9.59 11.41
CA ILE A 137 3.54 -9.35 11.14
C ILE A 137 2.70 -10.32 11.96
N ALA A 138 1.70 -9.78 12.65
CA ALA A 138 0.61 -10.55 13.25
C ALA A 138 -0.66 -10.33 12.42
N THR A 139 -1.28 -11.41 11.97
CA THR A 139 -2.55 -11.37 11.24
C THR A 139 -3.70 -11.79 12.14
N PRO A 140 -4.93 -11.29 11.91
CA PRO A 140 -6.10 -11.77 12.64
C PRO A 140 -6.34 -13.25 12.37
N GLU A 141 -6.94 -13.94 13.36
CA GLU A 141 -7.45 -15.28 13.13
C GLU A 141 -8.50 -15.30 12.02
N SER A 142 -8.66 -16.46 11.34
CA SER A 142 -9.51 -16.60 10.15
C SER A 142 -10.95 -16.09 10.35
N ALA A 143 -11.53 -16.33 11.54
CA ALA A 143 -12.87 -15.85 11.86
C ALA A 143 -12.93 -14.31 11.92
N VAL A 144 -11.97 -13.67 12.60
CA VAL A 144 -11.86 -12.21 12.74
C VAL A 144 -11.52 -11.58 11.38
N GLN A 145 -10.61 -12.19 10.62
CA GLN A 145 -10.26 -11.77 9.27
C GLN A 145 -11.50 -11.68 8.37
N THR A 146 -12.36 -12.69 8.40
CA THR A 146 -13.56 -12.76 7.55
C THR A 146 -14.66 -11.84 8.05
N SER A 147 -15.06 -11.98 9.33
CA SER A 147 -16.25 -11.33 9.88
C SER A 147 -16.05 -9.87 10.28
N GLN A 148 -14.80 -9.41 10.41
CA GLN A 148 -14.51 -8.04 10.81
C GLN A 148 -13.70 -7.31 9.76
N VAL A 149 -12.50 -7.80 9.39
CA VAL A 149 -11.61 -7.07 8.47
C VAL A 149 -12.17 -7.01 7.06
N MET A 150 -12.51 -8.17 6.47
CA MET A 150 -13.03 -8.21 5.11
C MET A 150 -14.40 -7.54 5.01
N GLU A 151 -15.27 -7.77 5.99
CA GLU A 151 -16.58 -7.15 6.07
C GLU A 151 -16.48 -5.62 6.11
N ALA A 152 -15.59 -5.07 6.97
CA ALA A 152 -15.34 -3.62 7.02
C ALA A 152 -14.82 -3.07 5.69
N ILE A 153 -13.84 -3.76 5.07
CA ILE A 153 -13.28 -3.35 3.77
C ILE A 153 -14.36 -3.34 2.68
N TYR A 154 -15.19 -4.37 2.60
CA TYR A 154 -16.25 -4.43 1.59
C TYR A 154 -17.38 -3.44 1.85
N ALA A 155 -17.78 -3.23 3.10
CA ALA A 155 -18.77 -2.21 3.47
C ALA A 155 -18.32 -0.81 2.99
N VAL A 156 -17.04 -0.45 3.23
CA VAL A 156 -16.46 0.79 2.70
C VAL A 156 -16.47 0.80 1.17
N LYS A 157 -16.10 -0.30 0.52
CA LYS A 157 -16.11 -0.39 -0.96
C LYS A 157 -17.50 -0.23 -1.54
N HIS A 158 -18.52 -0.68 -0.88
CA HIS A 158 -19.92 -0.57 -1.31
C HIS A 158 -20.54 0.80 -0.98
N GLY A 159 -19.81 1.65 -0.23
CA GLY A 159 -20.29 2.98 0.13
C GLY A 159 -21.30 2.99 1.28
N GLU A 160 -21.25 1.97 2.14
CA GLU A 160 -22.05 1.93 3.37
C GLU A 160 -21.68 3.06 4.33
N ALA A 161 -22.59 3.40 5.25
CA ALA A 161 -22.32 4.30 6.36
C ALA A 161 -21.14 3.79 7.20
N LEU A 162 -20.23 4.71 7.61
CA LEU A 162 -18.92 4.34 8.13
C LEU A 162 -18.92 3.88 9.59
N GLU A 163 -20.02 4.00 10.33
CA GLU A 163 -20.11 3.65 11.74
C GLU A 163 -19.85 2.16 11.97
N ARG A 164 -20.53 1.30 11.19
CA ARG A 164 -20.38 -0.16 11.29
C ARG A 164 -18.97 -0.61 10.86
N PRO A 165 -18.43 -0.22 9.69
CA PRO A 165 -17.06 -0.55 9.31
C PRO A 165 -16.01 -0.08 10.31
N ARG A 166 -16.15 1.12 10.88
CA ARG A 166 -15.24 1.64 11.92
C ARG A 166 -15.24 0.78 13.18
N ARG A 167 -16.41 0.35 13.63
CA ARG A 167 -16.51 -0.55 14.78
C ARG A 167 -15.82 -1.88 14.50
N LEU A 168 -16.12 -2.54 13.39
CA LEU A 168 -15.54 -3.82 13.00
C LEU A 168 -14.00 -3.75 12.92
N ILE A 169 -13.45 -2.71 12.29
CA ILE A 169 -12.01 -2.59 12.12
C ILE A 169 -11.30 -2.28 13.45
N ARG A 170 -11.94 -1.55 14.36
CA ARG A 170 -11.41 -1.31 15.73
C ARG A 170 -11.41 -2.57 16.58
N GLU A 171 -12.45 -3.41 16.46
CA GLU A 171 -12.51 -4.72 17.14
C GLU A 171 -11.37 -5.62 16.63
N ALA A 172 -11.15 -5.70 15.33
CA ALA A 172 -10.04 -6.45 14.75
C ALA A 172 -8.67 -5.91 15.19
N ALA A 173 -8.51 -4.58 15.27
CA ALA A 173 -7.29 -3.96 15.77
C ALA A 173 -7.04 -4.28 17.26
N ALA A 174 -8.09 -4.29 18.07
CA ALA A 174 -8.00 -4.68 19.49
C ALA A 174 -7.56 -6.14 19.64
N HIS A 175 -8.06 -7.05 18.79
CA HIS A 175 -7.62 -8.44 18.73
C HIS A 175 -6.11 -8.53 18.39
N LEU A 176 -5.65 -7.82 17.37
CA LEU A 176 -4.23 -7.80 17.02
C LEU A 176 -3.34 -7.28 18.16
N ARG A 177 -3.81 -6.27 18.91
CA ARG A 177 -3.11 -5.80 20.10
C ARG A 177 -3.00 -6.87 21.18
N GLN A 178 -4.05 -7.66 21.40
CA GLN A 178 -4.02 -8.81 22.33
C GLN A 178 -3.00 -9.88 21.89
N LEU A 179 -2.79 -10.02 20.57
CA LEU A 179 -1.73 -10.86 19.99
C LEU A 179 -0.33 -10.23 20.09
N GLY A 180 -0.20 -9.07 20.76
CA GLY A 180 1.08 -8.40 21.02
C GLY A 180 1.53 -7.45 19.91
N ALA A 181 0.63 -6.98 19.05
CA ALA A 181 0.97 -5.93 18.10
C ALA A 181 1.27 -4.60 18.81
N GLU A 182 2.40 -3.99 18.47
CA GLU A 182 2.86 -2.69 19.00
C GLU A 182 2.33 -1.52 18.17
N ALA A 183 1.97 -1.78 16.92
CA ALA A 183 1.31 -0.86 16.00
C ALA A 183 0.45 -1.67 15.02
N VAL A 184 -0.48 -1.00 14.33
CA VAL A 184 -1.33 -1.61 13.30
C VAL A 184 -1.00 -1.01 11.93
N VAL A 185 -0.81 -1.86 10.94
CA VAL A 185 -0.63 -1.46 9.53
C VAL A 185 -1.98 -1.50 8.81
N ALA A 186 -2.38 -0.37 8.25
CA ALA A 186 -3.55 -0.23 7.40
C ALA A 186 -3.26 -0.78 6.00
N GLY A 187 -3.18 -2.12 5.90
CA GLY A 187 -2.75 -2.87 4.71
C GLY A 187 -3.79 -2.96 3.57
N CYS A 188 -4.82 -2.12 3.61
CA CYS A 188 -5.77 -1.93 2.53
C CYS A 188 -6.14 -0.45 2.46
N THR A 189 -6.30 0.10 1.27
CA THR A 189 -6.58 1.53 1.05
C THR A 189 -7.94 1.99 1.59
N GLU A 190 -8.83 1.09 1.92
CA GLU A 190 -10.09 1.37 2.59
C GLU A 190 -9.93 1.56 4.10
N VAL A 191 -8.90 0.95 4.72
CA VAL A 191 -8.68 1.02 6.18
C VAL A 191 -8.38 2.44 6.66
N PRO A 192 -7.50 3.26 6.02
CA PRO A 192 -7.26 4.63 6.45
C PRO A 192 -8.49 5.55 6.39
N LEU A 193 -9.53 5.18 5.64
CA LEU A 193 -10.78 5.93 5.57
C LEU A 193 -11.66 5.75 6.84
N ILE A 194 -11.40 4.70 7.61
CA ILE A 194 -12.19 4.31 8.79
C ILE A 194 -11.37 4.11 10.06
N LEU A 195 -10.04 4.13 9.96
CA LEU A 195 -9.11 4.00 11.09
C LEU A 195 -7.88 4.88 10.84
N GLN A 196 -7.64 5.82 11.73
CA GLN A 196 -6.53 6.78 11.64
C GLN A 196 -5.63 6.72 12.87
N ASP A 197 -4.45 7.29 12.77
CA ASP A 197 -3.58 7.45 13.95
C ASP A 197 -4.28 8.29 15.02
N GLY A 198 -4.20 7.83 16.27
CA GLY A 198 -4.96 8.39 17.40
C GLY A 198 -6.32 7.71 17.67
N ASP A 199 -6.86 6.91 16.76
CA ASP A 199 -8.10 6.13 16.97
C ASP A 199 -7.90 4.92 17.90
N LEU A 200 -6.66 4.48 18.10
CA LEU A 200 -6.26 3.34 18.91
C LEU A 200 -5.22 3.77 19.96
N PRO A 201 -5.06 3.01 21.06
CA PRO A 201 -3.97 3.25 22.02
C PRO A 201 -2.58 2.84 21.51
N ILE A 202 -2.47 2.34 20.28
CA ILE A 202 -1.23 2.02 19.56
C ILE A 202 -1.24 2.72 18.20
N PRO A 203 -0.07 3.05 17.62
CA PRO A 203 0.00 3.75 16.35
C PRO A 203 -0.70 3.02 15.21
N VAL A 204 -1.31 3.77 14.29
CA VAL A 204 -1.81 3.28 13.01
C VAL A 204 -0.87 3.73 11.90
N ILE A 205 -0.27 2.77 11.22
CA ILE A 205 0.66 3.00 10.12
C ILE A 205 -0.12 2.96 8.81
N ASP A 206 -0.10 4.05 8.06
CA ASP A 206 -0.75 4.13 6.75
C ASP A 206 0.29 4.03 5.62
N PRO A 207 0.39 2.89 4.93
CA PRO A 207 1.33 2.68 3.83
C PRO A 207 1.13 3.64 2.65
N THR A 208 -0.09 4.11 2.41
CA THR A 208 -0.35 5.04 1.30
C THR A 208 0.17 6.45 1.60
N THR A 209 0.09 6.90 2.83
CA THR A 209 0.73 8.15 3.27
C THR A 209 2.26 8.05 3.14
N ILE A 210 2.84 6.92 3.55
CA ILE A 210 4.28 6.67 3.44
C ILE A 210 4.71 6.63 1.96
N LEU A 211 3.93 5.96 1.10
CA LEU A 211 4.20 5.93 -0.34
C LEU A 211 4.15 7.34 -0.96
N ALA A 212 3.20 8.18 -0.56
CA ALA A 212 3.12 9.57 -1.02
C ALA A 212 4.38 10.36 -0.60
N GLN A 213 4.82 10.23 0.65
CA GLN A 213 6.06 10.83 1.13
C GLN A 213 7.29 10.30 0.37
N ALA A 214 7.35 9.00 0.08
CA ALA A 214 8.43 8.40 -0.70
C ALA A 214 8.43 8.94 -2.15
N ALA A 215 7.26 9.05 -2.78
CA ALA A 215 7.15 9.63 -4.11
C ALA A 215 7.64 11.08 -4.16
N VAL A 216 7.29 11.90 -3.17
CA VAL A 216 7.77 13.27 -3.06
C VAL A 216 9.29 13.32 -2.86
N ARG A 217 9.85 12.52 -1.94
CA ARG A 217 11.32 12.43 -1.76
C ARG A 217 12.02 12.03 -3.06
N ARG A 218 11.48 11.07 -3.79
CA ARG A 218 11.99 10.62 -5.09
C ARG A 218 11.97 11.74 -6.11
N ALA A 219 10.87 12.46 -6.23
CA ALA A 219 10.71 13.59 -7.14
C ALA A 219 11.67 14.76 -6.81
N MET A 220 11.99 14.95 -5.53
CA MET A 220 12.99 15.93 -5.05
C MET A 220 14.44 15.48 -5.25
N GLY A 221 14.70 14.29 -5.79
CA GLY A 221 16.06 13.75 -5.94
C GLY A 221 16.74 13.36 -4.62
N GLN A 222 15.99 13.20 -3.54
CA GLN A 222 16.52 12.90 -2.19
C GLN A 222 16.71 11.40 -1.93
N ASP A 223 16.28 10.52 -2.85
CA ASP A 223 16.42 9.07 -2.74
C ASP A 223 17.71 8.57 -3.39
N SER A 224 18.80 8.50 -2.63
CA SER A 224 20.08 7.96 -3.08
C SER A 224 20.12 6.42 -3.22
N ARG A 225 19.08 5.68 -2.84
CA ARG A 225 19.16 4.22 -2.63
C ARG A 225 18.82 3.35 -3.84
N LEU A 226 18.17 3.86 -4.88
CA LEU A 226 17.88 3.07 -6.09
C LEU A 226 19.06 3.03 -7.09
N ALA A 227 20.07 3.88 -6.92
CA ALA A 227 21.27 3.84 -7.75
C ALA A 227 22.18 2.61 -7.48
N SER A 228 22.06 1.97 -6.31
CA SER A 228 22.90 0.81 -5.93
C SER A 228 22.26 -0.54 -6.31
N SER A 229 20.94 -0.66 -6.36
CA SER A 229 20.26 -1.91 -6.74
C SER A 229 20.26 -2.16 -8.26
N GLN A 230 20.30 -1.08 -9.07
CA GLN A 230 20.42 -1.21 -10.53
C GLN A 230 21.83 -1.62 -11.00
N ARG A 231 22.87 -1.47 -10.17
CA ARG A 231 24.22 -1.96 -10.51
C ARG A 231 24.39 -3.47 -10.34
N CYS A 232 23.64 -4.10 -9.45
CA CYS A 232 23.72 -5.56 -9.24
C CYS A 232 23.07 -6.39 -10.38
N TYR A 233 22.24 -5.77 -11.21
CA TYR A 233 21.54 -6.47 -12.30
C TYR A 233 22.29 -6.44 -13.64
N LYS A 234 23.28 -5.53 -13.80
CA LYS A 234 24.09 -5.43 -15.04
C LYS A 234 25.28 -6.40 -15.12
N ASP A 235 25.68 -7.02 -14.00
CA ASP A 235 26.85 -7.90 -13.94
C ASP A 235 26.52 -9.39 -13.95
N ARG A 236 25.30 -9.78 -14.34
CA ARG A 236 24.90 -11.16 -14.58
C ARG A 236 24.24 -11.31 -15.97
N GLY A 237 24.99 -10.97 -16.98
CA GLY A 237 24.72 -11.30 -18.37
C GLY A 237 25.83 -12.15 -18.92
#